data_d55a3f4128460ee4777ed7884b3e0258
#
_entry.id   d55a3f4128460ee4777ed7884b3e0258
#
_cell.length_a   1.000
_cell.length_b   1.000
_cell.length_c   1.000
_cell.angle_alpha   90.00
_cell.angle_beta   90.00
_cell.angle_gamma   90.00
#
_symmetry.space_group_name_H-M   'P 1'
#
loop_
_entity.id
_entity.type
_entity.pdbx_description
1 polymer ?
#
loop_
_entity_poly.entity_id
_entity_poly.type
_entity_poly.pdbx_seq_one_letter_code
_entity_poly.pdbx_strand_id
1 'polypeptide(L)'
;MPRKSASQPSRPNAAKTINLALQGGGAHGAFAWGVLDRLLEDGRLAFEGISGTSAGSMNAVVLAHGMQTGGRDGARAALEKFWQAVSEAGERYSFVRVSPWDRLKGNHWNNDASLSFQAFKAMTNAYSPYQLNPTNFNPLRSLLTEQIDFKALNRYKGQKLFLSATNVQSGNVRIFQNPEITVDVVMASACLPFMYQAVEIDGHSYWDGGYMGNPALFPLFYRTDARDVLIIHINPIVRLGTPTTPHEIEDRVNEISFNSALIKELRAVAFVQKLIGDGWLKDEYRDQLKYVLIHSLRADDALGDLSAASKLCTDWSFLQTLRDRGREATSAWLERHFDDIGNRQTVDLHAQFLDSGSEMRPLNTIPHGMPKTPAKKRRAPTLPTVKLMKVVKGGTGVKGPKAGVAAKSRKKST
;
A
#
# COMPACT_ATOMS: atom_id res chain seq x y z
N MET A 1 -31.97 50.17 23.97
CA MET A 1 -30.96 49.07 24.16
C MET A 1 -31.09 48.12 23.03
N PRO A 2 -30.05 47.92 22.16
CA PRO A 2 -30.11 46.98 21.09
C PRO A 2 -29.85 45.54 21.61
N ARG A 3 -30.72 44.60 21.21
CA ARG A 3 -30.60 43.17 21.53
C ARG A 3 -29.32 42.61 20.89
N LYS A 4 -28.41 42.03 21.70
CA LYS A 4 -27.29 41.25 21.23
C LYS A 4 -27.85 40.01 20.51
N SER A 5 -27.52 39.93 19.21
CA SER A 5 -27.72 38.74 18.39
C SER A 5 -26.90 37.59 18.97
N ALA A 6 -27.55 36.54 19.42
CA ALA A 6 -26.91 35.31 19.84
C ALA A 6 -26.30 34.67 18.57
N SER A 7 -24.99 34.50 18.57
CA SER A 7 -24.26 33.75 17.54
C SER A 7 -24.77 32.30 17.51
N GLN A 8 -25.35 31.90 16.39
CA GLN A 8 -25.72 30.49 16.18
C GLN A 8 -24.45 29.63 16.29
N PRO A 9 -24.53 28.47 16.97
CA PRO A 9 -23.39 27.55 16.98
C PRO A 9 -23.07 27.13 15.55
N SER A 10 -21.79 27.27 15.15
CA SER A 10 -21.28 26.83 13.87
C SER A 10 -21.64 25.34 13.67
N ARG A 11 -22.29 25.03 12.54
CA ARG A 11 -22.53 23.63 12.14
C ARG A 11 -21.20 22.89 12.19
N PRO A 12 -21.12 21.67 12.76
CA PRO A 12 -19.89 20.89 12.72
C PRO A 12 -19.47 20.78 11.24
N ASN A 13 -18.22 21.18 10.94
CA ASN A 13 -17.65 21.05 9.60
C ASN A 13 -17.84 19.60 9.14
N ALA A 14 -18.47 19.41 7.98
CA ALA A 14 -18.62 18.08 7.39
C ALA A 14 -17.24 17.42 7.28
N ALA A 15 -17.14 16.15 7.66
CA ALA A 15 -15.88 15.42 7.61
C ALA A 15 -15.32 15.42 6.17
N LYS A 16 -14.01 15.70 6.00
CA LYS A 16 -13.34 15.60 4.72
C LYS A 16 -13.19 14.14 4.33
N THR A 17 -13.56 13.78 3.09
CA THR A 17 -13.49 12.40 2.59
C THR A 17 -12.17 12.15 1.87
N ILE A 18 -11.45 11.11 2.28
CA ILE A 18 -10.17 10.68 1.70
C ILE A 18 -10.15 9.19 1.42
N ASN A 19 -9.18 8.74 0.66
CA ASN A 19 -8.81 7.34 0.52
C ASN A 19 -7.59 7.03 1.38
N LEU A 20 -7.49 5.78 1.85
CA LEU A 20 -6.35 5.26 2.58
C LEU A 20 -5.58 4.24 1.73
N ALA A 21 -4.26 4.27 1.82
CA ALA A 21 -3.38 3.31 1.18
C ALA A 21 -2.38 2.76 2.21
N LEU A 22 -2.55 1.49 2.61
CA LEU A 22 -1.89 0.87 3.76
C LEU A 22 -0.81 -0.11 3.31
N GLN A 23 0.46 0.21 3.59
CA GLN A 23 1.56 -0.71 3.30
C GLN A 23 1.51 -1.98 4.15
N GLY A 24 2.03 -3.07 3.59
CA GLY A 24 2.41 -4.28 4.29
C GLY A 24 3.80 -4.19 4.91
N GLY A 25 4.05 -4.99 5.94
CA GLY A 25 5.34 -5.04 6.63
C GLY A 25 5.31 -5.81 7.96
N GLY A 26 4.51 -6.86 8.07
CA GLY A 26 4.44 -7.72 9.26
C GLY A 26 4.03 -6.95 10.51
N ALA A 27 4.74 -7.17 11.62
CA ALA A 27 4.46 -6.51 12.90
C ALA A 27 4.56 -4.97 12.85
N HIS A 28 5.34 -4.41 11.90
CA HIS A 28 5.37 -2.96 11.71
C HIS A 28 4.01 -2.40 11.28
N GLY A 29 3.07 -3.23 10.83
CA GLY A 29 1.67 -2.85 10.61
C GLY A 29 0.97 -2.31 11.87
N ALA A 30 1.50 -2.54 13.07
CA ALA A 30 1.02 -1.92 14.30
C ALA A 30 1.26 -0.39 14.34
N PHE A 31 2.26 0.12 13.62
CA PHE A 31 2.38 1.56 13.39
C PHE A 31 1.16 2.10 12.61
N ALA A 32 0.75 1.40 11.55
CA ALA A 32 -0.45 1.77 10.80
C ALA A 32 -1.71 1.66 11.67
N TRP A 33 -1.81 0.67 12.59
CA TRP A 33 -2.86 0.65 13.61
C TRP A 33 -2.89 1.96 14.41
N GLY A 34 -1.75 2.43 14.91
CA GLY A 34 -1.67 3.69 15.66
C GLY A 34 -2.12 4.90 14.83
N VAL A 35 -1.74 4.93 13.55
CA VAL A 35 -2.19 5.97 12.60
C VAL A 35 -3.72 5.93 12.46
N LEU A 36 -4.28 4.78 12.18
CA LEU A 36 -5.73 4.58 12.00
C LEU A 36 -6.50 4.92 13.28
N ASP A 37 -6.02 4.47 14.43
CA ASP A 37 -6.63 4.76 15.73
C ASP A 37 -6.70 6.26 16.00
N ARG A 38 -5.63 7.01 15.71
CA ARG A 38 -5.60 8.47 15.91
C ARG A 38 -6.48 9.21 14.90
N LEU A 39 -6.54 8.76 13.63
CA LEU A 39 -7.44 9.34 12.62
C LEU A 39 -8.91 9.11 12.98
N LEU A 40 -9.26 7.93 13.49
CA LEU A 40 -10.61 7.59 13.95
C LEU A 40 -11.01 8.43 15.18
N GLU A 41 -10.10 8.61 16.14
CA GLU A 41 -10.30 9.44 17.34
C GLU A 41 -10.50 10.92 16.98
N ASP A 42 -9.72 11.46 16.04
CA ASP A 42 -9.84 12.84 15.58
C ASP A 42 -11.22 13.13 14.95
N GLY A 43 -11.75 12.20 14.21
CA GLY A 43 -13.13 12.23 13.71
C GLY A 43 -13.41 13.16 12.54
N ARG A 44 -12.48 14.04 12.14
CA ARG A 44 -12.65 15.02 11.05
C ARG A 44 -12.50 14.45 9.66
N LEU A 45 -12.01 13.19 9.53
CA LEU A 45 -11.85 12.50 8.26
C LEU A 45 -12.86 11.35 8.10
N ALA A 46 -13.35 11.17 6.88
CA ALA A 46 -14.13 10.01 6.45
C ALA A 46 -13.33 9.24 5.40
N PHE A 47 -13.45 7.91 5.39
CA PHE A 47 -12.71 7.04 4.48
C PHE A 47 -13.66 6.44 3.45
N GLU A 48 -13.43 6.69 2.15
CA GLU A 48 -14.22 6.10 1.07
C GLU A 48 -13.63 4.78 0.60
N GLY A 49 -12.37 4.79 0.18
CA GLY A 49 -11.64 3.62 -0.29
C GLY A 49 -10.43 3.32 0.58
N ILE A 50 -10.15 2.03 0.79
CA ILE A 50 -8.98 1.57 1.52
C ILE A 50 -8.28 0.50 0.68
N SER A 51 -7.07 0.81 0.21
CA SER A 51 -6.18 -0.16 -0.41
C SER A 51 -5.19 -0.67 0.63
N GLY A 52 -5.02 -1.98 0.69
CA GLY A 52 -4.12 -2.60 1.67
C GLY A 52 -3.38 -3.81 1.11
N THR A 53 -2.20 -4.07 1.68
CA THR A 53 -1.35 -5.20 1.35
C THR A 53 -0.81 -5.83 2.62
N SER A 54 -0.83 -7.17 2.72
CA SER A 54 -0.27 -7.91 3.86
C SER A 54 -0.86 -7.41 5.21
N ALA A 55 -0.06 -6.96 6.16
CA ALA A 55 -0.54 -6.34 7.40
C ALA A 55 -1.47 -5.15 7.14
N GLY A 56 -1.26 -4.39 6.04
CA GLY A 56 -2.15 -3.32 5.61
C GLY A 56 -3.53 -3.84 5.19
N SER A 57 -3.62 -5.03 4.56
CA SER A 57 -4.91 -5.65 4.23
C SER A 57 -5.65 -6.13 5.49
N MET A 58 -4.92 -6.65 6.48
CA MET A 58 -5.50 -7.01 7.78
C MET A 58 -6.07 -5.78 8.50
N ASN A 59 -5.29 -4.70 8.60
CA ASN A 59 -5.78 -3.44 9.16
C ASN A 59 -7.01 -2.92 8.41
N ALA A 60 -7.05 -3.01 7.08
CA ALA A 60 -8.17 -2.56 6.26
C ALA A 60 -9.48 -3.32 6.56
N VAL A 61 -9.43 -4.66 6.59
CA VAL A 61 -10.64 -5.47 6.87
C VAL A 61 -11.11 -5.35 8.31
N VAL A 62 -10.17 -5.28 9.29
CA VAL A 62 -10.49 -5.09 10.71
C VAL A 62 -11.14 -3.72 10.93
N LEU A 63 -10.56 -2.65 10.36
CA LEU A 63 -11.13 -1.30 10.42
C LEU A 63 -12.54 -1.28 9.83
N ALA A 64 -12.73 -1.78 8.61
CA ALA A 64 -14.03 -1.74 7.94
C ALA A 64 -15.09 -2.57 8.66
N HIS A 65 -14.74 -3.74 9.21
CA HIS A 65 -15.63 -4.54 10.05
C HIS A 65 -15.99 -3.81 11.34
N GLY A 66 -15.03 -3.20 12.03
CA GLY A 66 -15.27 -2.42 13.22
C GLY A 66 -16.13 -1.17 12.96
N MET A 67 -15.90 -0.49 11.82
CA MET A 67 -16.76 0.62 11.37
C MET A 67 -18.22 0.18 11.15
N GLN A 68 -18.42 -1.00 10.57
CA GLN A 68 -19.73 -1.57 10.35
C GLN A 68 -20.46 -1.89 11.66
N THR A 69 -19.75 -2.44 12.65
CA THR A 69 -20.34 -2.97 13.88
C THR A 69 -20.51 -1.93 14.99
N GLY A 70 -19.64 -0.93 15.05
CA GLY A 70 -19.64 0.05 16.14
C GLY A 70 -19.13 1.44 15.74
N GLY A 71 -19.09 1.75 14.44
CA GLY A 71 -18.60 3.05 13.98
C GLY A 71 -17.11 3.24 14.31
N ARG A 72 -16.71 4.48 14.57
CA ARG A 72 -15.30 4.83 14.82
C ARG A 72 -14.73 4.14 16.06
N ASP A 73 -15.49 4.12 17.14
CA ASP A 73 -15.05 3.48 18.39
C ASP A 73 -15.01 1.95 18.24
N GLY A 74 -15.96 1.37 17.50
CA GLY A 74 -15.94 -0.05 17.15
C GLY A 74 -14.70 -0.42 16.30
N ALA A 75 -14.31 0.44 15.37
CA ALA A 75 -13.09 0.23 14.56
C ALA A 75 -11.81 0.31 15.41
N ARG A 76 -11.72 1.27 16.33
CA ARG A 76 -10.61 1.40 17.28
C ARG A 76 -10.48 0.16 18.16
N ALA A 77 -11.58 -0.27 18.76
CA ALA A 77 -11.61 -1.47 19.60
C ALA A 77 -11.29 -2.75 18.81
N ALA A 78 -11.78 -2.88 17.57
CA ALA A 78 -11.48 -4.02 16.71
C ALA A 78 -9.99 -4.10 16.35
N LEU A 79 -9.36 -2.97 16.01
CA LEU A 79 -7.92 -2.91 15.73
C LEU A 79 -7.08 -3.30 16.96
N GLU A 80 -7.40 -2.79 18.13
CA GLU A 80 -6.70 -3.15 19.37
C GLU A 80 -6.84 -4.64 19.67
N LYS A 81 -8.06 -5.17 19.62
CA LYS A 81 -8.35 -6.59 19.83
C LYS A 81 -7.57 -7.48 18.83
N PHE A 82 -7.51 -7.07 17.56
CA PHE A 82 -6.79 -7.79 16.50
C PHE A 82 -5.30 -7.87 16.83
N TRP A 83 -4.65 -6.75 17.13
CA TRP A 83 -3.21 -6.72 17.40
C TRP A 83 -2.86 -7.40 18.71
N GLN A 84 -3.75 -7.36 19.71
CA GLN A 84 -3.59 -8.17 20.95
C GLN A 84 -3.63 -9.66 20.63
N ALA A 85 -4.59 -10.11 19.84
CA ALA A 85 -4.69 -11.52 19.45
C ALA A 85 -3.49 -11.97 18.56
N VAL A 86 -2.92 -11.07 17.73
CA VAL A 86 -1.67 -11.33 17.01
C VAL A 86 -0.52 -11.54 17.97
N SER A 87 -0.42 -10.75 19.04
CA SER A 87 0.61 -10.95 20.08
C SER A 87 0.45 -12.28 20.80
N GLU A 88 -0.75 -12.60 21.25
CA GLU A 88 -1.06 -13.87 21.94
C GLU A 88 -0.77 -15.09 21.04
N ALA A 89 -1.11 -15.01 19.75
CA ALA A 89 -0.78 -16.04 18.77
C ALA A 89 0.75 -16.17 18.58
N GLY A 90 1.46 -15.05 18.54
CA GLY A 90 2.91 -15.04 18.45
C GLY A 90 3.60 -15.64 19.68
N GLU A 91 3.12 -15.33 20.89
CA GLU A 91 3.62 -15.96 22.13
C GLU A 91 3.45 -17.49 22.12
N ARG A 92 2.36 -17.97 21.50
CA ARG A 92 2.04 -19.40 21.47
C ARG A 92 2.77 -20.14 20.37
N TYR A 93 2.92 -19.55 19.19
CA TYR A 93 3.33 -20.24 17.96
C TYR A 93 4.63 -19.74 17.33
N SER A 94 5.18 -18.58 17.74
CA SER A 94 6.42 -18.07 17.16
C SER A 94 7.65 -18.81 17.68
N PHE A 95 8.50 -19.26 16.76
CA PHE A 95 9.84 -19.78 17.07
C PHE A 95 10.86 -18.66 17.30
N VAL A 96 10.57 -17.44 16.80
CA VAL A 96 11.47 -16.29 16.94
C VAL A 96 11.08 -15.52 18.20
N ARG A 97 11.91 -15.59 19.22
CA ARG A 97 11.69 -14.89 20.50
C ARG A 97 12.88 -14.02 20.83
N VAL A 98 12.61 -12.84 21.37
CA VAL A 98 13.64 -11.97 21.95
C VAL A 98 14.20 -12.64 23.20
N SER A 99 15.50 -12.93 23.23
CA SER A 99 16.12 -13.55 24.41
C SER A 99 16.26 -12.52 25.55
N PRO A 100 16.29 -12.96 26.82
CA PRO A 100 16.58 -12.08 27.96
C PRO A 100 17.90 -11.31 27.81
N TRP A 101 18.89 -11.90 27.13
CA TRP A 101 20.19 -11.29 26.85
C TRP A 101 20.12 -10.18 25.81
N ASP A 102 19.25 -10.31 24.81
CA ASP A 102 19.03 -9.26 23.80
C ASP A 102 18.35 -8.03 24.44
N ARG A 103 17.43 -8.27 25.39
CA ARG A 103 16.83 -7.24 26.22
C ARG A 103 17.85 -6.46 27.05
N LEU A 104 18.82 -7.15 27.66
CA LEU A 104 19.89 -6.53 28.45
C LEU A 104 20.87 -5.68 27.62
N LYS A 105 21.08 -6.01 26.35
CA LYS A 105 21.96 -5.29 25.44
C LYS A 105 21.33 -4.04 24.81
N GLY A 106 20.11 -3.66 25.19
CA GLY A 106 19.42 -2.48 24.66
C GLY A 106 18.80 -2.70 23.26
N ASN A 107 18.98 -3.87 22.69
CA ASN A 107 18.43 -4.23 21.36
C ASN A 107 17.09 -4.95 21.57
N HIS A 108 16.11 -4.23 22.13
CA HIS A 108 14.91 -4.84 22.69
C HIS A 108 14.04 -5.57 21.64
N TRP A 109 14.13 -5.23 20.35
CA TRP A 109 13.20 -5.74 19.32
C TRP A 109 13.87 -6.18 18.01
N ASN A 110 15.16 -5.93 17.83
CA ASN A 110 15.93 -6.40 16.68
C ASN A 110 16.44 -7.82 16.94
N ASN A 111 15.77 -8.81 16.37
CA ASN A 111 16.08 -10.24 16.56
C ASN A 111 17.25 -10.74 15.71
N ASP A 112 17.98 -9.88 15.00
CA ASP A 112 18.98 -10.25 14.01
C ASP A 112 20.11 -11.14 14.57
N ALA A 113 20.53 -10.87 15.79
CA ALA A 113 21.57 -11.65 16.49
C ALA A 113 21.01 -12.88 17.22
N SER A 114 19.69 -13.09 17.25
CA SER A 114 19.06 -14.21 17.94
C SER A 114 19.37 -15.52 17.22
N LEU A 115 19.87 -16.53 17.98
CA LEU A 115 20.12 -17.87 17.44
C LEU A 115 18.85 -18.51 16.87
N SER A 116 17.67 -18.25 17.47
CA SER A 116 16.39 -18.75 16.99
C SER A 116 16.02 -18.15 15.64
N PHE A 117 16.27 -16.86 15.42
CA PHE A 117 16.04 -16.21 14.14
C PHE A 117 16.99 -16.71 13.06
N GLN A 118 18.30 -16.86 13.39
CA GLN A 118 19.28 -17.38 12.44
C GLN A 118 18.99 -18.83 12.06
N ALA A 119 18.61 -19.68 13.04
CA ALA A 119 18.19 -21.05 12.77
C ALA A 119 16.93 -21.10 11.91
N PHE A 120 15.93 -20.26 12.19
CA PHE A 120 14.72 -20.13 11.38
C PHE A 120 15.06 -19.74 9.94
N LYS A 121 15.92 -18.73 9.77
CA LYS A 121 16.37 -18.27 8.44
C LYS A 121 17.13 -19.37 7.69
N ALA A 122 18.01 -20.10 8.35
CA ALA A 122 18.71 -21.22 7.75
C ALA A 122 17.76 -22.34 7.30
N MET A 123 16.73 -22.64 8.10
CA MET A 123 15.71 -23.62 7.76
C MET A 123 14.87 -23.17 6.56
N THR A 124 14.40 -21.94 6.54
CA THR A 124 13.58 -21.41 5.43
C THR A 124 14.37 -21.22 4.13
N ASN A 125 15.69 -21.11 4.20
CA ASN A 125 16.57 -21.13 3.03
C ASN A 125 16.85 -22.54 2.51
N ALA A 126 16.83 -23.55 3.39
CA ALA A 126 17.13 -24.95 3.03
C ALA A 126 15.90 -25.75 2.63
N TYR A 127 14.74 -25.42 3.15
CA TYR A 127 13.49 -26.16 2.95
C TYR A 127 12.35 -25.24 2.57
N SER A 128 11.50 -25.71 1.66
CA SER A 128 10.29 -24.97 1.26
C SER A 128 9.21 -25.01 2.36
N PRO A 129 8.24 -24.07 2.38
CA PRO A 129 7.14 -24.13 3.31
C PRO A 129 6.25 -25.38 3.12
N TYR A 130 6.26 -26.01 1.95
CA TYR A 130 5.58 -27.29 1.72
C TYR A 130 6.20 -28.46 2.50
N GLN A 131 7.52 -28.36 2.81
CA GLN A 131 8.25 -29.36 3.61
C GLN A 131 8.20 -29.01 5.10
N LEU A 132 8.32 -27.72 5.46
CA LEU A 132 8.37 -27.27 6.86
C LEU A 132 6.99 -27.22 7.52
N ASN A 133 5.95 -26.91 6.74
CA ASN A 133 4.58 -26.78 7.21
C ASN A 133 3.60 -27.48 6.26
N PRO A 134 3.64 -28.84 6.18
CA PRO A 134 2.81 -29.60 5.24
C PRO A 134 1.30 -29.47 5.50
N THR A 135 0.91 -29.14 6.74
CA THR A 135 -0.49 -28.88 7.10
C THR A 135 -0.97 -27.50 6.74
N ASN A 136 -0.07 -26.64 6.25
CA ASN A 136 -0.33 -25.21 5.95
C ASN A 136 -0.97 -24.46 7.14
N PHE A 137 -0.53 -24.81 8.37
CA PHE A 137 -1.04 -24.16 9.58
C PHE A 137 -0.60 -22.70 9.63
N ASN A 138 -1.58 -21.81 9.79
CA ASN A 138 -1.32 -20.38 9.98
C ASN A 138 -2.30 -19.82 11.02
N PRO A 139 -1.84 -19.42 12.21
CA PRO A 139 -2.70 -18.94 13.30
C PRO A 139 -3.48 -17.66 12.93
N LEU A 140 -2.97 -16.85 12.01
CA LEU A 140 -3.66 -15.63 11.55
C LEU A 140 -4.99 -15.94 10.85
N ARG A 141 -5.10 -17.10 10.19
CA ARG A 141 -6.35 -17.53 9.55
C ARG A 141 -7.48 -17.70 10.56
N SER A 142 -7.22 -18.45 11.64
CA SER A 142 -8.20 -18.67 12.70
C SER A 142 -8.61 -17.36 13.35
N LEU A 143 -7.63 -16.52 13.69
CA LEU A 143 -7.82 -15.20 14.28
C LEU A 143 -8.74 -14.31 13.43
N LEU A 144 -8.47 -14.22 12.12
CA LEU A 144 -9.29 -13.42 11.21
C LEU A 144 -10.71 -14.00 11.07
N THR A 145 -10.84 -15.34 11.00
CA THR A 145 -12.14 -16.00 10.88
C THR A 145 -13.01 -15.81 12.13
N GLU A 146 -12.39 -15.79 13.31
CA GLU A 146 -13.09 -15.59 14.58
C GLU A 146 -13.51 -14.13 14.81
N GLN A 147 -12.73 -13.16 14.29
CA GLN A 147 -12.98 -11.75 14.58
C GLN A 147 -13.77 -11.04 13.49
N ILE A 148 -13.84 -11.54 12.25
CA ILE A 148 -14.44 -10.85 11.12
C ILE A 148 -15.54 -11.69 10.47
N ASP A 149 -16.76 -11.13 10.44
CA ASP A 149 -17.82 -11.65 9.57
C ASP A 149 -17.59 -11.13 8.12
N PHE A 150 -16.88 -11.93 7.31
CA PHE A 150 -16.60 -11.58 5.92
C PHE A 150 -17.87 -11.48 5.06
N LYS A 151 -18.96 -12.18 5.40
CA LYS A 151 -20.22 -12.07 4.67
C LYS A 151 -20.89 -10.71 4.95
N ALA A 152 -20.87 -10.27 6.20
CA ALA A 152 -21.36 -8.95 6.57
C ALA A 152 -20.47 -7.85 5.98
N LEU A 153 -19.14 -7.99 6.08
CA LEU A 153 -18.17 -7.06 5.52
C LEU A 153 -18.38 -6.82 4.01
N ASN A 154 -18.63 -7.88 3.23
CA ASN A 154 -18.88 -7.78 1.80
C ASN A 154 -20.20 -7.09 1.43
N ARG A 155 -21.18 -7.06 2.34
CA ARG A 155 -22.45 -6.32 2.17
C ARG A 155 -22.35 -4.87 2.62
N TYR A 156 -21.33 -4.54 3.40
CA TYR A 156 -21.12 -3.20 3.92
C TYR A 156 -20.78 -2.20 2.80
N LYS A 157 -21.44 -1.05 2.80
CA LYS A 157 -21.30 0.00 1.77
C LYS A 157 -20.52 1.23 2.26
N GLY A 158 -20.02 1.18 3.51
CA GLY A 158 -19.31 2.34 4.09
C GLY A 158 -17.94 2.57 3.49
N GLN A 159 -17.12 1.51 3.37
CA GLN A 159 -15.79 1.58 2.76
C GLN A 159 -15.67 0.59 1.59
N LYS A 160 -15.01 1.04 0.50
CA LYS A 160 -14.59 0.20 -0.61
C LYS A 160 -13.20 -0.36 -0.30
N LEU A 161 -13.06 -1.68 -0.22
CA LEU A 161 -11.80 -2.34 0.09
C LEU A 161 -11.13 -2.84 -1.19
N PHE A 162 -9.81 -2.70 -1.26
CA PHE A 162 -8.95 -3.16 -2.36
C PHE A 162 -7.73 -3.86 -1.78
N LEU A 163 -7.71 -5.19 -1.85
CA LEU A 163 -6.63 -5.98 -1.28
C LEU A 163 -5.78 -6.57 -2.41
N SER A 164 -4.47 -6.33 -2.36
CA SER A 164 -3.55 -6.80 -3.38
C SER A 164 -2.92 -8.14 -3.01
N ALA A 165 -2.83 -9.05 -3.99
CA ALA A 165 -2.04 -10.25 -3.93
C ALA A 165 -1.28 -10.42 -5.26
N THR A 166 -0.16 -11.16 -5.23
CA THR A 166 0.65 -11.44 -6.42
C THR A 166 0.26 -12.80 -6.98
N ASN A 167 -0.23 -12.85 -8.19
CA ASN A 167 -0.50 -14.12 -8.89
C ASN A 167 0.83 -14.79 -9.23
N VAL A 168 1.04 -16.01 -8.73
CA VAL A 168 2.33 -16.72 -8.85
C VAL A 168 2.65 -17.09 -10.29
N GLN A 169 1.64 -17.48 -11.08
CA GLN A 169 1.84 -17.94 -12.45
C GLN A 169 2.16 -16.80 -13.42
N SER A 170 1.51 -15.66 -13.27
CA SER A 170 1.67 -14.53 -14.19
C SER A 170 2.63 -13.44 -13.71
N GLY A 171 2.95 -13.41 -12.40
CA GLY A 171 3.68 -12.32 -11.78
C GLY A 171 2.90 -11.00 -11.68
N ASN A 172 1.61 -10.99 -12.04
CA ASN A 172 0.79 -9.78 -12.01
C ASN A 172 0.13 -9.57 -10.65
N VAL A 173 -0.16 -8.30 -10.32
CA VAL A 173 -1.00 -7.98 -9.18
C VAL A 173 -2.45 -8.36 -9.46
N ARG A 174 -3.10 -9.03 -8.51
CA ARG A 174 -4.55 -9.21 -8.45
C ARG A 174 -5.09 -8.32 -7.34
N ILE A 175 -6.09 -7.51 -7.67
CA ILE A 175 -6.83 -6.72 -6.70
C ILE A 175 -8.15 -7.42 -6.42
N PHE A 176 -8.35 -7.78 -5.17
CA PHE A 176 -9.60 -8.28 -4.65
C PHE A 176 -10.38 -7.13 -4.02
N GLN A 177 -11.68 -7.07 -4.27
CA GLN A 177 -12.54 -5.99 -3.78
C GLN A 177 -13.87 -6.55 -3.28
N ASN A 178 -14.66 -5.76 -2.54
CA ASN A 178 -16.03 -6.16 -2.22
C ASN A 178 -16.82 -6.46 -3.52
N PRO A 179 -17.58 -7.56 -3.64
CA PRO A 179 -17.94 -8.52 -2.57
C PRO A 179 -17.09 -9.80 -2.51
N GLU A 180 -15.90 -9.85 -3.10
CA GLU A 180 -15.09 -11.08 -3.22
C GLU A 180 -14.09 -11.30 -2.07
N ILE A 181 -14.10 -10.41 -1.04
CA ILE A 181 -13.14 -10.49 0.07
C ILE A 181 -13.51 -11.63 1.02
N THR A 182 -12.57 -12.55 1.19
CA THR A 182 -12.66 -13.69 2.11
C THR A 182 -11.42 -13.76 3.01
N VAL A 183 -11.42 -14.64 3.98
CA VAL A 183 -10.21 -14.90 4.76
C VAL A 183 -9.05 -15.36 3.85
N ASP A 184 -9.33 -16.16 2.80
CA ASP A 184 -8.31 -16.60 1.85
C ASP A 184 -7.69 -15.43 1.09
N VAL A 185 -8.47 -14.43 0.72
CA VAL A 185 -7.98 -13.20 0.07
C VAL A 185 -7.03 -12.44 0.99
N VAL A 186 -7.37 -12.30 2.29
CA VAL A 186 -6.48 -11.63 3.25
C VAL A 186 -5.20 -12.45 3.47
N MET A 187 -5.33 -13.78 3.56
CA MET A 187 -4.19 -14.68 3.70
C MET A 187 -3.30 -14.68 2.45
N ALA A 188 -3.87 -14.61 1.24
CA ALA A 188 -3.13 -14.48 -0.02
C ALA A 188 -2.32 -13.17 -0.05
N SER A 189 -2.95 -12.06 0.37
CA SER A 189 -2.30 -10.76 0.48
C SER A 189 -1.10 -10.74 1.44
N ALA A 190 -1.05 -11.67 2.41
CA ALA A 190 0.01 -11.76 3.44
C ALA A 190 0.84 -13.05 3.33
N CYS A 191 0.76 -13.77 2.21
CA CYS A 191 1.44 -15.05 2.01
C CYS A 191 2.89 -14.85 1.57
N LEU A 192 3.81 -14.74 2.52
CA LEU A 192 5.25 -14.70 2.24
C LEU A 192 5.73 -16.07 1.73
N PRO A 193 6.33 -16.16 0.52
CA PRO A 193 6.60 -17.43 -0.18
C PRO A 193 7.62 -18.34 0.52
N PHE A 194 8.48 -17.79 1.39
CA PHE A 194 9.43 -18.56 2.17
C PHE A 194 8.89 -19.06 3.51
N MET A 195 7.69 -18.59 3.93
CA MET A 195 7.09 -18.93 5.21
C MET A 195 5.81 -19.76 5.08
N TYR A 196 5.05 -19.56 4.01
CA TYR A 196 3.73 -20.17 3.80
C TYR A 196 3.58 -20.72 2.41
N GLN A 197 2.80 -21.80 2.28
CA GLN A 197 2.37 -22.33 0.98
C GLN A 197 1.50 -21.27 0.27
N ALA A 198 1.57 -21.23 -1.07
CA ALA A 198 0.73 -20.33 -1.85
C ALA A 198 -0.76 -20.55 -1.54
N VAL A 199 -1.52 -19.47 -1.46
CA VAL A 199 -2.96 -19.54 -1.25
C VAL A 199 -3.66 -19.71 -2.59
N GLU A 200 -4.49 -20.74 -2.73
CA GLU A 200 -5.27 -20.99 -3.94
C GLU A 200 -6.64 -20.33 -3.85
N ILE A 201 -6.98 -19.54 -4.86
CA ILE A 201 -8.30 -18.90 -5.04
C ILE A 201 -8.69 -19.05 -6.51
N ASP A 202 -9.85 -19.66 -6.77
CA ASP A 202 -10.40 -19.86 -8.11
C ASP A 202 -9.40 -20.51 -9.11
N GLY A 203 -8.62 -21.48 -8.64
CA GLY A 203 -7.65 -22.23 -9.46
C GLY A 203 -6.34 -21.48 -9.75
N HIS A 204 -6.10 -20.34 -9.10
CA HIS A 204 -4.87 -19.57 -9.18
C HIS A 204 -4.16 -19.51 -7.83
N SER A 205 -2.84 -19.58 -7.87
CA SER A 205 -2.01 -19.49 -6.67
C SER A 205 -1.53 -18.06 -6.44
N TYR A 206 -1.54 -17.62 -5.18
CA TYR A 206 -1.19 -16.26 -4.80
C TYR A 206 -0.15 -16.20 -3.69
N TRP A 207 0.77 -15.26 -3.80
CA TRP A 207 1.70 -14.80 -2.79
C TRP A 207 1.39 -13.38 -2.32
N ASP A 208 2.14 -12.92 -1.31
CA ASP A 208 2.03 -11.59 -0.73
C ASP A 208 1.97 -10.50 -1.83
N GLY A 209 1.02 -9.59 -1.67
CA GLY A 209 0.83 -8.49 -2.61
C GLY A 209 2.01 -7.51 -2.63
N GLY A 210 2.85 -7.52 -1.61
CA GLY A 210 4.00 -6.63 -1.46
C GLY A 210 4.98 -6.65 -2.62
N TYR A 211 5.04 -7.75 -3.36
CA TYR A 211 5.91 -7.85 -4.54
C TYR A 211 5.42 -7.00 -5.72
N MET A 212 4.11 -6.82 -5.90
CA MET A 212 3.54 -6.18 -7.09
C MET A 212 2.62 -4.98 -6.79
N GLY A 213 2.28 -4.73 -5.52
CA GLY A 213 1.42 -3.61 -5.12
C GLY A 213 1.43 -3.41 -3.60
N ASN A 214 2.30 -2.55 -3.06
CA ASN A 214 2.46 -2.34 -1.63
C ASN A 214 2.28 -0.86 -1.20
N PRO A 215 1.04 -0.41 -1.04
CA PRO A 215 -0.20 -0.94 -1.61
C PRO A 215 -0.38 -0.56 -3.08
N ALA A 216 -1.31 -1.20 -3.79
CA ALA A 216 -1.72 -0.75 -5.10
C ALA A 216 -2.59 0.51 -4.98
N LEU A 217 -2.24 1.60 -5.69
CA LEU A 217 -2.96 2.88 -5.62
C LEU A 217 -4.04 3.01 -6.70
N PHE A 218 -3.82 2.41 -7.88
CA PHE A 218 -4.69 2.62 -9.04
C PHE A 218 -6.18 2.31 -8.80
N PRO A 219 -6.60 1.35 -7.92
CA PRO A 219 -8.03 1.16 -7.66
C PRO A 219 -8.68 2.37 -7.01
N LEU A 220 -7.94 3.10 -6.17
CA LEU A 220 -8.42 4.33 -5.53
C LEU A 220 -8.65 5.47 -6.54
N PHE A 221 -7.95 5.44 -7.68
CA PHE A 221 -8.13 6.47 -8.71
C PHE A 221 -9.39 6.25 -9.53
N TYR A 222 -9.69 4.98 -9.86
CA TYR A 222 -10.77 4.62 -10.80
C TYR A 222 -12.07 4.18 -10.14
N ARG A 223 -12.03 3.81 -8.85
CA ARG A 223 -13.18 3.20 -8.15
C ARG A 223 -13.73 4.02 -7.00
N THR A 224 -13.13 5.17 -6.69
CA THR A 224 -13.58 6.08 -5.63
C THR A 224 -13.77 7.49 -6.18
N ASP A 225 -14.53 8.34 -5.48
CA ASP A 225 -14.77 9.73 -5.88
C ASP A 225 -13.78 10.70 -5.19
N ALA A 226 -13.34 10.38 -3.98
CA ALA A 226 -12.37 11.18 -3.25
C ALA A 226 -11.04 11.31 -4.02
N ARG A 227 -10.53 12.56 -4.11
CA ARG A 227 -9.27 12.85 -4.81
C ARG A 227 -8.04 12.67 -3.93
N ASP A 228 -8.22 12.81 -2.63
CA ASP A 228 -7.16 12.75 -1.65
C ASP A 228 -6.85 11.31 -1.29
N VAL A 229 -5.57 10.92 -1.37
CA VAL A 229 -5.08 9.59 -1.02
C VAL A 229 -3.98 9.76 0.03
N LEU A 230 -4.24 9.30 1.26
CA LEU A 230 -3.24 9.24 2.32
C LEU A 230 -2.55 7.88 2.30
N ILE A 231 -1.26 7.88 1.99
CA ILE A 231 -0.41 6.69 2.02
C ILE A 231 0.25 6.59 3.39
N ILE A 232 0.05 5.46 4.06
CA ILE A 232 0.71 5.13 5.33
C ILE A 232 1.89 4.21 5.00
N HIS A 233 3.09 4.80 5.04
CA HIS A 233 4.33 4.09 4.75
C HIS A 233 4.88 3.45 6.02
N ILE A 234 5.23 2.17 5.94
CA ILE A 234 5.91 1.43 7.01
C ILE A 234 7.24 0.83 6.54
N ASN A 235 7.54 0.90 5.25
CA ASN A 235 8.84 0.51 4.71
C ASN A 235 9.59 1.79 4.28
N PRO A 236 10.81 2.02 4.78
CA PRO A 236 11.62 3.18 4.39
C PRO A 236 11.88 3.22 2.89
N ILE A 237 11.57 4.36 2.26
CA ILE A 237 11.92 4.59 0.85
C ILE A 237 13.38 5.04 0.76
N VAL A 238 13.79 5.90 1.66
CA VAL A 238 15.16 6.44 1.71
C VAL A 238 15.87 5.93 2.96
N ARG A 239 17.09 5.40 2.79
CA ARG A 239 18.02 5.13 3.89
C ARG A 239 19.32 5.89 3.64
N LEU A 240 19.82 6.53 4.65
CA LEU A 240 21.12 7.21 4.61
C LEU A 240 22.23 6.16 4.74
N GLY A 241 23.29 6.33 3.96
CA GLY A 241 24.45 5.44 3.92
C GLY A 241 24.26 4.23 3.00
N THR A 242 25.38 3.59 2.69
CA THR A 242 25.39 2.37 1.87
C THR A 242 25.50 1.16 2.80
N PRO A 243 24.62 0.15 2.69
CA PRO A 243 24.73 -1.07 3.48
C PRO A 243 26.00 -1.82 3.13
N THR A 244 26.73 -2.29 4.13
CA THR A 244 28.05 -2.93 3.97
C THR A 244 28.09 -4.36 4.50
N THR A 245 27.19 -4.71 5.40
CA THR A 245 27.08 -6.09 5.91
C THR A 245 26.08 -6.90 5.10
N PRO A 246 26.23 -8.23 5.00
CA PRO A 246 25.28 -9.08 4.28
C PRO A 246 23.83 -8.87 4.71
N HIS A 247 23.60 -8.68 6.01
CA HIS A 247 22.27 -8.46 6.57
C HIS A 247 21.68 -7.11 6.15
N GLU A 248 22.42 -6.02 6.30
CA GLU A 248 22.00 -4.69 5.84
C GLU A 248 21.69 -4.66 4.33
N ILE A 249 22.49 -5.38 3.53
CA ILE A 249 22.29 -5.49 2.08
C ILE A 249 20.97 -6.22 1.80
N GLU A 250 20.72 -7.34 2.47
CA GLU A 250 19.49 -8.12 2.31
C GLU A 250 18.25 -7.31 2.72
N ASP A 251 18.31 -6.64 3.86
CA ASP A 251 17.25 -5.76 4.34
C ASP A 251 16.95 -4.66 3.32
N ARG A 252 17.98 -4.04 2.78
CA ARG A 252 17.81 -2.97 1.79
C ARG A 252 17.25 -3.48 0.47
N VAL A 253 17.68 -4.63 0.00
CA VAL A 253 17.13 -5.29 -1.21
C VAL A 253 15.63 -5.58 -1.00
N ASN A 254 15.25 -6.07 0.16
CA ASN A 254 13.86 -6.32 0.52
C ASN A 254 13.02 -5.02 0.51
N GLU A 255 13.49 -3.96 1.17
CA GLU A 255 12.82 -2.66 1.19
C GLU A 255 12.65 -2.08 -0.22
N ILE A 256 13.69 -2.13 -1.05
CA ILE A 256 13.64 -1.65 -2.45
C ILE A 256 12.60 -2.46 -3.23
N SER A 257 12.59 -3.78 -3.08
CA SER A 257 11.64 -4.66 -3.77
C SER A 257 10.21 -4.34 -3.38
N PHE A 258 9.92 -4.20 -2.08
CA PHE A 258 8.58 -3.92 -1.57
C PHE A 258 8.10 -2.49 -1.86
N ASN A 259 8.99 -1.54 -2.10
CA ASN A 259 8.64 -0.17 -2.49
C ASN A 259 8.57 0.03 -4.02
N SER A 260 9.12 -0.88 -4.82
CA SER A 260 9.31 -0.68 -6.26
C SER A 260 8.00 -0.43 -7.01
N ALA A 261 6.96 -1.18 -6.70
CA ALA A 261 5.63 -1.03 -7.31
C ALA A 261 5.00 0.32 -6.97
N LEU A 262 5.02 0.70 -5.68
CA LEU A 262 4.50 1.98 -5.21
C LEU A 262 5.22 3.17 -5.87
N ILE A 263 6.55 3.12 -5.97
CA ILE A 263 7.35 4.17 -6.64
C ILE A 263 6.97 4.30 -8.11
N LYS A 264 6.73 3.18 -8.81
CA LYS A 264 6.27 3.20 -10.21
C LYS A 264 4.88 3.83 -10.35
N GLU A 265 3.95 3.51 -9.46
CA GLU A 265 2.61 4.13 -9.46
C GLU A 265 2.68 5.62 -9.13
N LEU A 266 3.47 6.05 -8.14
CA LEU A 266 3.66 7.47 -7.82
C LEU A 266 4.29 8.26 -8.97
N ARG A 267 5.22 7.64 -9.72
CA ARG A 267 5.76 8.23 -10.95
C ARG A 267 4.68 8.40 -12.03
N ALA A 268 3.79 7.42 -12.20
CA ALA A 268 2.68 7.51 -13.13
C ALA A 268 1.70 8.62 -12.72
N VAL A 269 1.39 8.76 -11.43
CA VAL A 269 0.57 9.87 -10.90
C VAL A 269 1.23 11.22 -11.19
N ALA A 270 2.53 11.35 -10.90
CA ALA A 270 3.28 12.58 -11.18
C ALA A 270 3.25 12.96 -12.66
N PHE A 271 3.37 11.97 -13.56
CA PHE A 271 3.28 12.19 -15.01
C PHE A 271 1.88 12.65 -15.44
N VAL A 272 0.82 12.04 -14.93
CA VAL A 272 -0.57 12.46 -15.19
C VAL A 272 -0.82 13.88 -14.66
N GLN A 273 -0.36 14.19 -13.45
CA GLN A 273 -0.46 15.55 -12.90
C GLN A 273 0.25 16.57 -13.77
N LYS A 274 1.41 16.22 -14.33
CA LYS A 274 2.15 17.06 -15.28
C LYS A 274 1.36 17.29 -16.56
N LEU A 275 0.78 16.24 -17.16
CA LEU A 275 -0.05 16.37 -18.36
C LEU A 275 -1.23 17.31 -18.16
N ILE A 276 -1.91 17.20 -17.01
CA ILE A 276 -3.04 18.06 -16.64
C ILE A 276 -2.57 19.50 -16.40
N GLY A 277 -1.49 19.67 -15.60
CA GLY A 277 -0.96 20.98 -15.19
C GLY A 277 -0.37 21.80 -16.34
N ASP A 278 0.34 21.15 -17.25
CA ASP A 278 0.94 21.80 -18.43
C ASP A 278 -0.07 22.03 -19.58
N GLY A 279 -1.32 21.56 -19.41
CA GLY A 279 -2.37 21.74 -20.41
C GLY A 279 -2.16 20.90 -21.68
N TRP A 280 -1.50 19.75 -21.60
CA TRP A 280 -1.24 18.87 -22.74
C TRP A 280 -2.45 18.03 -23.14
N LEU A 281 -3.45 17.96 -22.25
CA LEU A 281 -4.70 17.28 -22.56
C LEU A 281 -5.63 18.19 -23.36
N LYS A 282 -6.26 17.62 -24.39
CA LYS A 282 -7.38 18.28 -25.05
C LYS A 282 -8.53 18.47 -24.06
N ASP A 283 -9.32 19.53 -24.23
CA ASP A 283 -10.42 19.86 -23.31
C ASP A 283 -11.44 18.73 -23.17
N GLU A 284 -11.68 17.95 -24.23
CA GLU A 284 -12.57 16.77 -24.24
C GLU A 284 -12.15 15.62 -23.30
N TYR A 285 -10.85 15.56 -22.88
CA TYR A 285 -10.30 14.51 -22.01
C TYR A 285 -10.00 15.01 -20.60
N ARG A 286 -10.13 16.30 -20.31
CA ARG A 286 -9.78 16.87 -18.99
C ARG A 286 -10.58 16.26 -17.86
N ASP A 287 -11.87 16.01 -18.08
CA ASP A 287 -12.77 15.44 -17.07
C ASP A 287 -12.68 13.92 -16.96
N GLN A 288 -11.93 13.26 -17.88
CA GLN A 288 -11.73 11.82 -17.85
C GLN A 288 -10.57 11.39 -16.94
N LEU A 289 -9.66 12.32 -16.63
CA LEU A 289 -8.52 12.07 -15.76
C LEU A 289 -8.68 12.80 -14.42
N LYS A 290 -8.68 12.03 -13.36
CA LYS A 290 -8.78 12.55 -12.00
C LYS A 290 -7.45 13.15 -11.56
N TYR A 291 -7.45 14.42 -11.15
CA TYR A 291 -6.29 15.01 -10.48
C TYR A 291 -6.26 14.57 -9.03
N VAL A 292 -5.45 13.55 -8.74
CA VAL A 292 -5.31 12.95 -7.41
C VAL A 292 -4.37 13.79 -6.56
N LEU A 293 -4.69 13.96 -5.29
CA LEU A 293 -3.85 14.65 -4.29
C LEU A 293 -3.21 13.59 -3.38
N ILE A 294 -1.90 13.45 -3.47
CA ILE A 294 -1.16 12.46 -2.67
C ILE A 294 -0.68 13.09 -1.38
N HIS A 295 -1.02 12.41 -0.29
CA HIS A 295 -0.54 12.69 1.07
C HIS A 295 0.28 11.51 1.56
N SER A 296 1.32 11.80 2.35
CA SER A 296 2.22 10.77 2.87
C SER A 296 2.38 10.93 4.37
N LEU A 297 2.13 9.84 5.09
CA LEU A 297 2.48 9.70 6.49
C LEU A 297 3.53 8.60 6.58
N ARG A 298 4.74 8.96 7.01
CA ARG A 298 5.91 8.09 6.92
C ARG A 298 6.39 7.68 8.29
N ALA A 299 6.83 6.44 8.36
CA ALA A 299 7.41 5.85 9.55
C ALA A 299 8.94 5.97 9.60
N ASP A 300 9.60 6.67 8.64
CA ASP A 300 11.06 6.66 8.52
C ASP A 300 11.76 7.07 9.82
N ASP A 301 11.32 8.18 10.43
CA ASP A 301 11.89 8.64 11.70
C ASP A 301 11.45 7.76 12.89
N ALA A 302 10.25 7.19 12.80
CA ALA A 302 9.68 6.38 13.87
C ALA A 302 10.18 4.94 13.89
N LEU A 303 10.61 4.39 12.74
CA LEU A 303 11.04 3.00 12.58
C LEU A 303 12.48 2.87 12.05
N GLY A 304 13.22 3.98 12.00
CA GLY A 304 14.58 3.98 11.46
C GLY A 304 15.60 3.16 12.26
N ASP A 305 15.30 2.94 13.54
CA ASP A 305 16.07 2.13 14.48
C ASP A 305 15.76 0.63 14.39
N LEU A 306 14.76 0.22 13.60
CA LEU A 306 14.28 -1.14 13.49
C LEU A 306 14.83 -1.87 12.25
N SER A 307 15.19 -3.15 12.43
CA SER A 307 15.61 -4.05 11.36
C SER A 307 14.42 -4.78 10.71
N ALA A 308 14.66 -5.46 9.57
CA ALA A 308 13.64 -6.30 8.96
C ALA A 308 13.25 -7.50 9.85
N ALA A 309 14.14 -8.00 10.70
CA ALA A 309 13.84 -9.08 11.63
C ALA A 309 12.77 -8.67 12.66
N SER A 310 12.70 -7.40 13.04
CA SER A 310 11.67 -6.89 13.96
C SER A 310 10.26 -6.95 13.37
N LYS A 311 10.10 -7.12 12.05
CA LYS A 311 8.81 -7.37 11.37
C LYS A 311 8.16 -8.69 11.81
N LEU A 312 8.93 -9.61 12.41
CA LEU A 312 8.45 -10.87 12.98
C LEU A 312 8.25 -10.81 14.51
N CYS A 313 8.58 -9.69 15.14
CA CYS A 313 8.41 -9.52 16.58
C CYS A 313 6.95 -9.19 16.91
N THR A 314 6.29 -10.07 17.66
CA THR A 314 4.89 -9.90 18.06
C THR A 314 4.72 -9.64 19.56
N ASP A 315 5.81 -9.26 20.25
CA ASP A 315 5.75 -8.88 21.67
C ASP A 315 4.75 -7.72 21.86
N TRP A 316 3.86 -7.85 22.84
CA TRP A 316 2.79 -6.86 23.04
C TRP A 316 3.33 -5.46 23.32
N SER A 317 4.37 -5.34 24.12
CA SER A 317 5.00 -4.05 24.41
C SER A 317 5.60 -3.39 23.15
N PHE A 318 6.13 -4.21 22.24
CA PHE A 318 6.61 -3.75 20.94
C PHE A 318 5.48 -3.22 20.07
N LEU A 319 4.40 -4.00 19.93
CA LEU A 319 3.23 -3.59 19.12
C LEU A 319 2.59 -2.31 19.67
N GLN A 320 2.49 -2.18 21.01
CA GLN A 320 2.01 -0.96 21.66
C GLN A 320 2.94 0.23 21.39
N THR A 321 4.26 0.03 21.45
CA THR A 321 5.23 1.09 21.11
C THR A 321 5.06 1.57 19.66
N LEU A 322 4.87 0.64 18.71
CA LEU A 322 4.61 0.99 17.31
C LEU A 322 3.30 1.75 17.16
N ARG A 323 2.23 1.32 17.84
CA ARG A 323 0.96 2.05 17.88
C ARG A 323 1.16 3.48 18.36
N ASP A 324 1.85 3.66 19.48
CA ASP A 324 2.01 4.98 20.10
C ASP A 324 2.85 5.91 19.21
N ARG A 325 3.92 5.40 18.58
CA ARG A 325 4.68 6.12 17.54
C ARG A 325 3.78 6.51 16.35
N GLY A 326 2.88 5.62 15.92
CA GLY A 326 1.91 5.91 14.86
C GLY A 326 0.91 7.00 15.24
N ARG A 327 0.41 6.98 16.46
CA ARG A 327 -0.50 8.02 17.01
C ARG A 327 0.19 9.39 17.07
N GLU A 328 1.42 9.43 17.57
CA GLU A 328 2.21 10.66 17.66
C GLU A 328 2.50 11.25 16.27
N ALA A 329 2.98 10.43 15.34
CA ALA A 329 3.23 10.84 13.96
C ALA A 329 1.97 11.39 13.29
N THR A 330 0.81 10.78 13.56
CA THR A 330 -0.49 11.22 13.02
C THR A 330 -0.93 12.55 13.60
N SER A 331 -0.74 12.76 14.91
CA SER A 331 -1.07 14.04 15.56
C SER A 331 -0.28 15.18 14.95
N ALA A 332 1.03 15.00 14.81
CA ALA A 332 1.92 15.97 14.19
C ALA A 332 1.61 16.21 12.71
N TRP A 333 1.17 15.14 11.99
CA TRP A 333 0.77 15.25 10.59
C TRP A 333 -0.53 16.03 10.44
N LEU A 334 -1.54 15.75 11.26
CA LEU A 334 -2.83 16.44 11.24
C LEU A 334 -2.70 17.93 11.56
N GLU A 335 -1.87 18.29 12.53
CA GLU A 335 -1.60 19.70 12.86
C GLU A 335 -1.04 20.48 11.68
N ARG A 336 -0.17 19.86 10.90
CA ARG A 336 0.50 20.52 9.76
C ARG A 336 -0.31 20.51 8.47
N HIS A 337 -1.07 19.43 8.23
CA HIS A 337 -1.57 19.10 6.89
C HIS A 337 -3.08 18.93 6.79
N PHE A 338 -3.84 19.04 7.88
CA PHE A 338 -5.30 18.88 7.82
C PHE A 338 -5.95 19.85 6.83
N ASP A 339 -5.48 21.11 6.77
CA ASP A 339 -6.02 22.12 5.87
C ASP A 339 -5.60 21.90 4.41
N ASP A 340 -4.55 21.13 4.17
CA ASP A 340 -4.10 20.77 2.82
C ASP A 340 -5.07 19.79 2.14
N ILE A 341 -5.75 18.93 2.92
CA ILE A 341 -6.70 17.93 2.41
C ILE A 341 -7.85 18.61 1.65
N GLY A 342 -8.07 18.17 0.41
CA GLY A 342 -9.02 18.75 -0.54
C GLY A 342 -8.50 19.95 -1.33
N ASN A 343 -7.36 20.53 -0.92
CA ASN A 343 -6.80 21.75 -1.52
C ASN A 343 -5.50 21.51 -2.28
N ARG A 344 -4.54 20.82 -1.66
CA ARG A 344 -3.22 20.53 -2.25
C ARG A 344 -2.63 19.26 -1.67
N GLN A 345 -1.78 18.60 -2.43
CA GLN A 345 -1.00 17.46 -1.98
C GLN A 345 0.10 17.88 -0.99
N THR A 346 0.50 16.94 -0.12
CA THR A 346 1.59 17.16 0.86
C THR A 346 2.93 16.59 0.41
N VAL A 347 2.98 16.00 -0.80
CA VAL A 347 4.17 15.40 -1.40
C VAL A 347 4.45 16.06 -2.74
N ASP A 348 5.68 16.51 -2.97
CA ASP A 348 6.11 16.98 -4.28
C ASP A 348 6.54 15.78 -5.14
N LEU A 349 5.55 15.18 -5.82
CA LEU A 349 5.78 14.01 -6.66
C LEU A 349 6.68 14.31 -7.87
N HIS A 350 6.63 15.55 -8.37
CA HIS A 350 7.44 15.93 -9.55
C HIS A 350 8.92 15.95 -9.19
N ALA A 351 9.28 16.67 -8.11
CA ALA A 351 10.66 16.75 -7.67
C ALA A 351 11.23 15.40 -7.21
N GLN A 352 10.36 14.51 -6.70
CA GLN A 352 10.82 13.22 -6.14
C GLN A 352 10.92 12.10 -7.17
N PHE A 353 10.07 12.10 -8.20
CA PHE A 353 9.91 10.94 -9.08
C PHE A 353 10.10 11.24 -10.56
N LEU A 354 10.07 12.51 -11.01
CA LEU A 354 10.26 12.89 -12.41
C LEU A 354 11.59 13.57 -12.70
N ASP A 355 12.13 14.33 -11.74
CA ASP A 355 13.43 14.99 -11.93
C ASP A 355 14.57 13.98 -11.70
N SER A 356 15.17 13.50 -12.79
CA SER A 356 16.29 12.56 -12.77
C SER A 356 17.61 13.17 -12.28
N GLY A 357 17.66 14.47 -12.02
CA GLY A 357 18.86 15.21 -11.57
C GLY A 357 18.76 15.75 -10.12
N SER A 358 17.62 15.56 -9.44
CA SER A 358 17.55 15.96 -8.05
C SER A 358 18.23 14.90 -7.20
N GLU A 359 19.32 15.26 -6.52
CA GLU A 359 19.82 14.55 -5.35
C GLU A 359 18.60 14.25 -4.46
N MET A 360 18.46 13.01 -3.99
CA MET A 360 17.34 12.57 -3.16
C MET A 360 17.21 13.50 -1.95
N ARG A 361 16.33 14.49 -2.07
CA ARG A 361 15.98 15.33 -0.92
C ARG A 361 15.13 14.51 0.04
N PRO A 362 15.35 14.61 1.35
CA PRO A 362 14.45 14.03 2.33
C PRO A 362 13.03 14.48 2.02
N LEU A 363 12.09 13.53 1.95
CA LEU A 363 10.70 13.74 1.53
C LEU A 363 9.89 14.71 2.41
N ASN A 364 10.46 15.24 3.48
CA ASN A 364 9.80 16.10 4.47
C ASN A 364 10.01 17.61 4.27
N THR A 365 10.65 18.06 3.20
CA THR A 365 10.87 19.49 2.98
C THR A 365 10.11 19.99 1.75
N ILE A 366 8.81 20.26 1.90
CA ILE A 366 8.19 21.31 1.09
C ILE A 366 8.57 22.63 1.78
N PRO A 367 9.32 23.53 1.14
CA PRO A 367 9.55 24.85 1.70
C PRO A 367 8.20 25.53 1.94
N HIS A 368 7.92 25.99 3.13
CA HIS A 368 6.84 26.92 3.39
C HIS A 368 7.03 28.16 2.49
N GLY A 369 6.30 28.25 1.40
CA GLY A 369 6.41 29.40 0.50
C GLY A 369 6.07 29.20 -0.97
N MET A 370 5.42 28.11 -1.39
CA MET A 370 4.92 28.07 -2.76
C MET A 370 3.69 28.99 -2.92
N PRO A 371 3.68 29.86 -3.95
CA PRO A 371 2.62 30.87 -4.12
C PRO A 371 1.27 30.22 -4.43
N LYS A 372 0.23 30.73 -3.80
CA LYS A 372 -1.20 30.43 -4.02
C LYS A 372 -1.70 31.00 -5.38
N THR A 373 -1.02 30.78 -6.49
CA THR A 373 -1.53 31.31 -7.76
C THR A 373 -1.19 30.38 -8.91
N PRO A 374 -2.16 30.02 -9.76
CA PRO A 374 -1.84 29.35 -11.01
C PRO A 374 -0.98 30.30 -11.84
N ALA A 375 0.17 29.82 -12.28
CA ALA A 375 1.11 30.57 -13.10
C ALA A 375 0.37 31.20 -14.30
N LYS A 376 0.58 32.51 -14.50
CA LYS A 376 0.17 33.23 -15.70
C LYS A 376 0.50 32.39 -16.92
N LYS A 377 -0.49 32.24 -17.83
CA LYS A 377 -0.37 31.59 -19.13
C LYS A 377 0.94 32.01 -19.82
N ARG A 378 1.97 31.17 -19.76
CA ARG A 378 3.07 31.26 -20.71
C ARG A 378 2.51 30.85 -22.05
N ARG A 379 2.62 31.74 -23.06
CA ARG A 379 2.31 31.42 -24.47
C ARG A 379 3.03 30.15 -24.84
N ALA A 380 2.26 29.15 -25.30
CA ALA A 380 2.81 27.91 -25.83
C ALA A 380 3.91 28.22 -26.88
N PRO A 381 5.04 27.52 -26.84
CA PRO A 381 5.98 27.58 -27.92
C PRO A 381 5.29 27.05 -29.19
N THR A 382 5.32 27.86 -30.27
CA THR A 382 4.83 27.45 -31.57
C THR A 382 5.65 26.25 -32.03
N LEU A 383 5.03 25.10 -32.09
CA LEU A 383 5.63 23.92 -32.71
C LEU A 383 5.88 24.18 -34.20
N PRO A 384 7.06 23.80 -34.73
CA PRO A 384 7.30 23.90 -36.15
C PRO A 384 6.32 22.99 -36.90
N THR A 385 5.65 23.54 -37.90
CA THR A 385 4.72 22.85 -38.78
C THR A 385 5.44 21.71 -39.50
N VAL A 386 5.18 20.46 -39.08
CA VAL A 386 5.63 19.31 -39.85
C VAL A 386 4.83 19.23 -41.14
N LYS A 387 5.46 19.55 -42.25
CA LYS A 387 4.89 19.33 -43.60
C LYS A 387 4.69 17.83 -43.79
N LEU A 388 3.45 17.38 -43.84
CA LEU A 388 3.07 16.05 -44.28
C LEU A 388 3.57 15.86 -45.73
N MET A 389 4.56 15.02 -45.94
CA MET A 389 4.93 14.53 -47.25
C MET A 389 3.74 13.74 -47.84
N LYS A 390 3.25 14.22 -48.98
CA LYS A 390 2.27 13.48 -49.79
C LYS A 390 2.88 12.16 -50.24
N VAL A 391 2.25 11.07 -49.77
CA VAL A 391 2.54 9.71 -50.30
C VAL A 391 2.03 9.69 -51.76
N VAL A 392 2.98 9.60 -52.68
CA VAL A 392 2.73 9.37 -54.10
C VAL A 392 2.21 7.94 -54.28
N LYS A 393 0.98 7.80 -54.79
CA LYS A 393 0.44 6.52 -55.23
C LYS A 393 1.19 6.09 -56.50
N GLY A 394 2.13 5.17 -56.37
CA GLY A 394 2.69 4.43 -57.50
C GLY A 394 2.12 3.01 -57.50
N GLY A 395 1.24 2.76 -58.48
CA GLY A 395 0.76 1.41 -58.74
C GLY A 395 1.75 0.63 -59.59
N THR A 396 2.07 -0.59 -59.21
CA THR A 396 2.44 -1.67 -60.13
C THR A 396 2.02 -3.00 -59.50
N GLY A 397 1.22 -3.76 -60.28
CA GLY A 397 0.71 -5.05 -59.88
C GLY A 397 1.77 -6.14 -59.90
N VAL A 398 1.70 -7.05 -58.93
CA VAL A 398 2.37 -8.34 -59.02
C VAL A 398 1.30 -9.43 -58.69
N LYS A 399 1.17 -10.33 -59.65
CA LYS A 399 0.29 -11.51 -59.62
C LYS A 399 0.70 -12.50 -58.54
N GLY A 400 -0.27 -12.98 -57.76
CA GLY A 400 -0.06 -14.11 -56.84
C GLY A 400 -0.04 -15.47 -57.55
N PRO A 401 0.62 -16.47 -57.02
CA PRO A 401 0.48 -17.85 -57.46
C PRO A 401 -0.60 -18.59 -56.70
N LYS A 402 -1.28 -19.47 -57.47
CA LYS A 402 -2.45 -20.28 -57.15
C LYS A 402 -2.15 -21.36 -56.07
N ALA A 403 -3.18 -21.64 -55.31
CA ALA A 403 -3.32 -22.78 -54.42
C ALA A 403 -3.21 -24.10 -55.17
N GLY A 404 -2.50 -25.05 -54.61
CA GLY A 404 -2.49 -26.47 -54.99
C GLY A 404 -2.90 -27.32 -53.79
N VAL A 405 -4.09 -27.91 -53.89
CA VAL A 405 -4.64 -28.93 -52.99
C VAL A 405 -3.95 -30.26 -53.26
N ALA A 406 -3.49 -30.99 -52.23
CA ALA A 406 -3.40 -32.44 -52.26
C ALA A 406 -3.50 -33.02 -50.84
N ALA A 407 -4.63 -33.60 -50.58
CA ALA A 407 -4.87 -34.54 -49.50
C ALA A 407 -4.15 -35.88 -49.78
N LYS A 408 -3.52 -36.48 -48.78
CA LYS A 408 -3.32 -37.94 -48.71
C LYS A 408 -3.40 -38.43 -47.27
N SER A 409 -4.47 -39.15 -47.02
CA SER A 409 -4.67 -40.08 -45.93
C SER A 409 -3.62 -41.19 -45.91
N ARG A 410 -3.16 -41.63 -44.76
CA ARG A 410 -2.79 -43.01 -44.50
C ARG A 410 -3.05 -43.44 -43.06
N LYS A 411 -3.81 -44.52 -42.99
CA LYS A 411 -4.19 -45.28 -41.80
C LYS A 411 -3.05 -46.17 -41.29
N LYS A 412 -3.14 -46.43 -39.97
CA LYS A 412 -2.85 -47.68 -39.19
C LYS A 412 -1.42 -48.25 -39.18
N SER A 413 -0.93 -48.50 -38.05
CA SER A 413 -0.97 -49.67 -37.11
C SER A 413 0.37 -49.70 -36.35
N THR A 414 0.37 -49.91 -35.21
CA THR A 414 0.36 -50.84 -34.08
C THR A 414 0.60 -50.10 -32.79
#